data_c5cb9ea829048588c9a784551a9d75d1
#
_entry.id   c5cb9ea829048588c9a784551a9d75d1
#
_cell.length_a   1.000
_cell.length_b   1.000
_cell.length_c   1.000
_cell.angle_alpha   90.00
_cell.angle_beta   90.00
_cell.angle_gamma   90.00
#
_symmetry.space_group_name_H-M   'P 1'
#
loop_
_entity.id
_entity.type
_entity.pdbx_description
1 polymer ?
#
loop_
_entity_poly.entity_id
_entity_poly.type
_entity_poly.pdbx_seq_one_letter_code
_entity_poly.pdbx_strand_id
1 'polypeptide(L)'
;MNNLTLDTTALAKGIIPPKRKKKDAIYEEEFRLYTVAKSVMTGVANSESVMNVPSVAMVEIAAVGARLTGKEERGIQASAYVKKYGNILYDTDILEESVKIAAKTKISGFDSIFIACAKVTNSTLISDDKKMHEAAVKGGVSSKLLRDMK
;
A
#
# COMPACT_ATOMS: atom_id res chain seq x y z
N MET A 1 -15.80 9.90 5.58
CA MET A 1 -14.74 8.90 5.85
C MET A 1 -14.12 8.45 4.54
N ASN A 2 -12.80 8.55 4.43
CA ASN A 2 -12.11 8.08 3.23
C ASN A 2 -12.04 6.55 3.20
N ASN A 3 -12.27 5.98 2.03
CA ASN A 3 -12.16 4.55 1.79
C ASN A 3 -10.95 4.30 0.89
N LEU A 4 -9.92 3.66 1.42
CA LEU A 4 -8.60 3.57 0.81
C LEU A 4 -8.15 2.11 0.68
N THR A 5 -7.34 1.85 -0.34
CA THR A 5 -6.51 0.64 -0.44
C THR A 5 -5.06 1.13 -0.53
N LEU A 6 -4.19 0.63 0.34
CA LEU A 6 -2.76 0.94 0.29
C LEU A 6 -2.01 -0.27 -0.24
N ASP A 7 -1.16 -0.05 -1.24
CA ASP A 7 -0.26 -1.09 -1.70
C ASP A 7 0.97 -1.21 -0.78
N THR A 8 1.81 -2.20 -1.04
CA THR A 8 2.98 -2.47 -0.19
C THR A 8 3.96 -1.30 -0.17
N THR A 9 4.08 -0.54 -1.27
CA THR A 9 4.98 0.63 -1.32
C THR A 9 4.51 1.73 -0.38
N ALA A 10 3.22 2.03 -0.38
CA ALA A 10 2.64 3.04 0.51
C ALA A 10 2.66 2.58 1.97
N LEU A 11 2.35 1.31 2.24
CA LEU A 11 2.43 0.73 3.59
C LEU A 11 3.86 0.83 4.14
N ALA A 12 4.85 0.42 3.36
CA ALA A 12 6.25 0.48 3.77
C ALA A 12 6.70 1.90 4.09
N LYS A 13 6.32 2.88 3.25
CA LYS A 13 6.64 4.30 3.48
C LYS A 13 6.03 4.83 4.78
N GLY A 14 4.84 4.40 5.15
CA GLY A 14 4.17 4.86 6.37
C GLY A 14 4.63 4.17 7.66
N ILE A 15 5.13 2.94 7.57
CA ILE A 15 5.54 2.14 8.72
C ILE A 15 7.02 2.28 9.02
N ILE A 16 7.86 2.39 7.98
CA ILE A 16 9.32 2.33 8.12
C ILE A 16 9.92 3.71 7.84
N PRO A 17 10.49 4.39 8.88
CA PRO A 17 11.11 5.68 8.67
C PRO A 17 12.35 5.57 7.77
N PRO A 18 12.76 6.66 7.09
CA PRO A 18 13.96 6.67 6.28
C PRO A 18 15.20 6.31 7.08
N LYS A 19 16.05 5.45 6.50
CA LYS A 19 17.31 5.03 7.13
C LYS A 19 18.53 5.79 6.65
N ARG A 20 18.37 6.61 5.61
CA ARG A 20 19.47 7.34 5.03
C ARG A 20 20.11 8.26 6.07
N LYS A 21 21.42 8.10 6.31
CA LYS A 21 22.17 8.86 7.31
C LYS A 21 22.47 10.29 6.85
N LYS A 22 22.71 10.47 5.56
CA LYS A 22 23.01 11.78 4.98
C LYS A 22 21.72 12.59 4.82
N LYS A 23 21.67 13.76 5.44
CA LYS A 23 20.52 14.67 5.38
C LYS A 23 20.59 15.57 4.13
N ASP A 24 20.45 14.96 2.96
CA ASP A 24 20.45 15.63 1.66
C ASP A 24 19.03 15.71 1.07
N ALA A 25 18.92 16.16 -0.20
CA ALA A 25 17.63 16.29 -0.88
C ALA A 25 16.90 14.94 -1.01
N ILE A 26 17.62 13.83 -1.14
CA ILE A 26 17.03 12.50 -1.20
C ILE A 26 16.38 12.16 0.14
N TYR A 27 17.07 12.41 1.25
CA TYR A 27 16.52 12.22 2.59
C TYR A 27 15.27 13.07 2.81
N GLU A 28 15.31 14.34 2.42
CA GLU A 28 14.18 15.25 2.59
C GLU A 28 12.92 14.72 1.88
N GLU A 29 13.06 14.21 0.66
CA GLU A 29 11.94 13.63 -0.07
C GLU A 29 11.46 12.32 0.56
N GLU A 30 12.36 11.45 0.97
CA GLU A 30 12.01 10.21 1.67
C GLU A 30 11.29 10.49 2.98
N PHE A 31 11.74 11.49 3.74
CA PHE A 31 11.10 11.90 4.98
C PHE A 31 9.72 12.51 4.74
N ARG A 32 9.57 13.30 3.67
CA ARG A 32 8.28 13.85 3.28
C ARG A 32 7.28 12.73 2.95
N LEU A 33 7.69 11.75 2.15
CA LEU A 33 6.85 10.59 1.80
C LEU A 33 6.47 9.78 3.03
N TYR A 34 7.42 9.56 3.94
CA TYR A 34 7.15 8.91 5.21
C TYR A 34 6.09 9.67 6.01
N THR A 35 6.24 10.98 6.12
CA THR A 35 5.30 11.82 6.88
C THR A 35 3.89 11.77 6.28
N VAL A 36 3.77 11.86 4.96
CA VAL A 36 2.48 11.79 4.26
C VAL A 36 1.84 10.42 4.46
N ALA A 37 2.57 9.34 4.21
CA ALA A 37 2.05 7.99 4.36
C ALA A 37 1.67 7.69 5.82
N LYS A 38 2.49 8.11 6.77
CA LYS A 38 2.20 7.96 8.20
C LYS A 38 0.93 8.71 8.60
N SER A 39 0.71 9.91 8.06
CA SER A 39 -0.51 10.67 8.30
C SER A 39 -1.75 9.91 7.80
N VAL A 40 -1.69 9.31 6.63
CA VAL A 40 -2.77 8.47 6.09
C VAL A 40 -3.06 7.30 7.05
N MET A 41 -2.02 6.62 7.50
CA MET A 41 -2.16 5.46 8.40
C MET A 41 -2.65 5.87 9.80
N THR A 42 -2.26 7.04 10.28
CA THR A 42 -2.78 7.59 11.54
C THR A 42 -4.28 7.85 11.43
N GLY A 43 -4.75 8.39 10.30
CA GLY A 43 -6.18 8.58 10.04
C GLY A 43 -6.94 7.24 10.07
N VAL A 44 -6.34 6.18 9.57
CA VAL A 44 -6.92 4.82 9.64
C VAL A 44 -6.97 4.33 11.10
N ALA A 45 -5.88 4.48 11.85
CA ALA A 45 -5.82 4.05 13.26
C ALA A 45 -6.83 4.82 14.13
N ASN A 46 -7.11 6.08 13.79
CA ASN A 46 -8.09 6.92 14.49
C ASN A 46 -9.53 6.74 13.98
N SER A 47 -9.77 5.80 13.09
CA SER A 47 -11.08 5.53 12.48
C SER A 47 -11.64 6.71 11.65
N GLU A 48 -10.77 7.58 11.17
CA GLU A 48 -11.11 8.68 10.25
C GLU A 48 -11.16 8.21 8.79
N SER A 49 -10.52 7.07 8.50
CA SER A 49 -10.46 6.44 7.19
C SER A 49 -10.53 4.92 7.34
N VAL A 50 -11.00 4.26 6.30
CA VAL A 50 -10.98 2.79 6.20
C VAL A 50 -9.85 2.40 5.26
N MET A 51 -9.05 1.42 5.67
CA MET A 51 -8.00 0.84 4.85
C MET A 51 -8.36 -0.60 4.49
N ASN A 52 -8.47 -0.86 3.19
CA ASN A 52 -8.67 -2.21 2.67
C ASN A 52 -7.33 -2.74 2.15
N VAL A 53 -7.04 -3.99 2.41
CA VAL A 53 -5.83 -4.63 1.90
C VAL A 53 -6.12 -6.08 1.54
N PRO A 54 -5.52 -6.61 0.47
CA PRO A 54 -5.60 -8.04 0.20
C PRO A 54 -4.72 -8.79 1.20
N SER A 55 -5.05 -10.04 1.50
CA SER A 55 -4.30 -10.85 2.45
C SER A 55 -2.81 -10.98 2.12
N VAL A 56 -2.45 -10.95 0.83
CA VAL A 56 -1.05 -10.98 0.38
C VAL A 56 -0.23 -9.79 0.90
N ALA A 57 -0.87 -8.65 1.18
CA ALA A 57 -0.19 -7.46 1.71
C ALA A 57 0.54 -7.76 3.03
N MET A 58 -0.01 -8.63 3.85
CA MET A 58 0.61 -9.01 5.13
C MET A 58 1.91 -9.78 4.93
N VAL A 59 1.96 -10.64 3.91
CA VAL A 59 3.17 -11.39 3.57
C VAL A 59 4.21 -10.46 2.96
N GLU A 60 3.79 -9.60 2.03
CA GLU A 60 4.69 -8.66 1.37
C GLU A 60 5.29 -7.65 2.33
N ILE A 61 4.49 -7.05 3.21
CA ILE A 61 5.01 -6.06 4.16
C ILE A 61 5.93 -6.68 5.20
N ALA A 62 5.70 -7.93 5.57
CA ALA A 62 6.62 -8.68 6.44
C ALA A 62 7.99 -8.84 5.77
N ALA A 63 8.01 -9.25 4.51
CA ALA A 63 9.26 -9.40 3.75
C ALA A 63 9.98 -8.06 3.55
N VAL A 64 9.24 -7.03 3.14
CA VAL A 64 9.80 -5.68 2.93
C VAL A 64 10.31 -5.09 4.24
N GLY A 65 9.55 -5.21 5.32
CA GLY A 65 9.92 -4.72 6.65
C GLY A 65 11.20 -5.38 7.17
N ALA A 66 11.30 -6.69 7.05
CA ALA A 66 12.50 -7.42 7.44
C ALA A 66 13.72 -7.03 6.60
N ARG A 67 13.54 -6.91 5.28
CA ARG A 67 14.63 -6.53 4.36
C ARG A 67 15.12 -5.11 4.61
N LEU A 68 14.21 -4.13 4.75
CA LEU A 68 14.58 -2.74 4.94
C LEU A 68 15.15 -2.45 6.32
N THR A 69 14.73 -3.17 7.35
CA THR A 69 15.21 -2.95 8.73
C THR A 69 16.38 -3.87 9.10
N GLY A 70 16.57 -4.96 8.34
CA GLY A 70 17.54 -6.02 8.69
C GLY A 70 17.08 -6.87 9.87
N LYS A 71 15.82 -6.76 10.31
CA LYS A 71 15.30 -7.45 11.49
C LYS A 71 13.98 -8.16 11.19
N GLU A 72 13.97 -9.45 11.37
CA GLU A 72 12.80 -10.31 11.15
C GLU A 72 11.60 -9.84 11.97
N GLU A 73 11.80 -9.56 13.25
CA GLU A 73 10.72 -9.12 14.14
C GLU A 73 10.07 -7.79 13.69
N ARG A 74 10.80 -6.92 13.02
CA ARG A 74 10.25 -5.68 12.46
C ARG A 74 9.28 -5.96 11.31
N GLY A 75 9.62 -6.94 10.48
CA GLY A 75 8.71 -7.39 9.41
C GLY A 75 7.42 -7.96 9.98
N ILE A 76 7.53 -8.80 10.99
CA ILE A 76 6.37 -9.40 11.68
C ILE A 76 5.50 -8.32 12.34
N GLN A 77 6.12 -7.34 12.99
CA GLN A 77 5.40 -6.22 13.61
C GLN A 77 4.67 -5.37 12.56
N ALA A 78 5.30 -5.09 11.41
CA ALA A 78 4.67 -4.35 10.33
C ALA A 78 3.43 -5.08 9.81
N SER A 79 3.52 -6.39 9.59
CA SER A 79 2.40 -7.22 9.19
C SER A 79 1.27 -7.20 10.22
N ALA A 80 1.61 -7.32 11.51
CA ALA A 80 0.63 -7.27 12.60
C ALA A 80 -0.10 -5.93 12.66
N TYR A 81 0.59 -4.83 12.39
CA TYR A 81 0.00 -3.49 12.31
C TYR A 81 -1.05 -3.42 11.18
N VAL A 82 -0.69 -3.88 9.99
CA VAL A 82 -1.60 -3.91 8.85
C VAL A 82 -2.83 -4.78 9.16
N LYS A 83 -2.62 -5.94 9.76
CA LYS A 83 -3.71 -6.83 10.16
C LYS A 83 -4.64 -6.17 11.17
N LYS A 84 -4.09 -5.44 12.14
CA LYS A 84 -4.88 -4.78 13.20
C LYS A 84 -5.80 -3.70 12.66
N TYR A 85 -5.31 -2.89 11.72
CA TYR A 85 -6.04 -1.70 11.26
C TYR A 85 -6.68 -1.86 9.89
N GLY A 86 -6.30 -2.87 9.12
CA GLY A 86 -6.83 -3.11 7.79
C GLY A 86 -8.08 -3.96 7.78
N ASN A 87 -8.96 -3.68 6.83
CA ASN A 87 -10.00 -4.60 6.41
C ASN A 87 -9.40 -5.57 5.41
N ILE A 88 -9.26 -6.84 5.80
CA ILE A 88 -8.52 -7.84 5.01
C ILE A 88 -9.48 -8.54 4.03
N LEU A 89 -9.14 -8.49 2.74
CA LEU A 89 -9.83 -9.25 1.70
C LEU A 89 -8.97 -10.46 1.33
N TYR A 90 -9.58 -11.64 1.28
CA TYR A 90 -8.90 -12.86 0.92
C TYR A 90 -8.95 -13.10 -0.59
N ASP A 91 -8.02 -13.89 -1.11
CA ASP A 91 -7.88 -14.17 -2.54
C ASP A 91 -9.18 -14.67 -3.17
N THR A 92 -9.93 -15.50 -2.46
CA THR A 92 -11.23 -16.03 -2.93
C THR A 92 -12.24 -14.93 -3.21
N ASP A 93 -12.17 -13.80 -2.49
CA ASP A 93 -13.13 -12.69 -2.61
C ASP A 93 -12.81 -11.78 -3.81
N ILE A 94 -11.57 -11.81 -4.28
CA ILE A 94 -11.08 -10.86 -5.31
C ILE A 94 -10.42 -11.55 -6.51
N LEU A 95 -10.40 -12.89 -6.54
CA LEU A 95 -9.70 -13.65 -7.58
C LEU A 95 -10.19 -13.33 -8.99
N GLU A 96 -11.50 -13.37 -9.19
CA GLU A 96 -12.09 -13.12 -10.52
C GLU A 96 -11.75 -11.73 -11.04
N GLU A 97 -11.88 -10.71 -10.19
CA GLU A 97 -11.56 -9.34 -10.56
C GLU A 97 -10.06 -9.15 -10.79
N SER A 98 -9.21 -9.82 -10.00
CA SER A 98 -7.76 -9.82 -10.19
C SER A 98 -7.35 -10.36 -11.55
N VAL A 99 -8.00 -11.45 -12.00
CA VAL A 99 -7.76 -12.02 -13.33
C VAL A 99 -8.10 -11.01 -14.43
N LYS A 100 -9.23 -10.33 -14.31
CA LYS A 100 -9.66 -9.32 -15.29
C LYS A 100 -8.68 -8.16 -15.36
N ILE A 101 -8.25 -7.64 -14.21
CA ILE A 101 -7.27 -6.54 -14.11
C ILE A 101 -5.92 -6.97 -14.73
N ALA A 102 -5.43 -8.14 -14.38
CA ALA A 102 -4.17 -8.66 -14.91
C ALA A 102 -4.19 -8.78 -16.43
N ALA A 103 -5.26 -9.34 -16.98
CA ALA A 103 -5.43 -9.48 -18.43
C ALA A 103 -5.51 -8.12 -19.13
N LYS A 104 -6.21 -7.17 -18.56
CA LYS A 104 -6.39 -5.82 -19.13
C LYS A 104 -5.12 -4.97 -19.07
N THR A 105 -4.43 -5.00 -17.94
CA THR A 105 -3.31 -4.09 -17.67
C THR A 105 -1.94 -4.70 -17.94
N LYS A 106 -1.87 -6.03 -18.00
CA LYS A 106 -0.62 -6.80 -18.17
C LYS A 106 0.41 -6.56 -17.08
N ILE A 107 -0.03 -6.03 -15.93
CA ILE A 107 0.79 -5.86 -14.74
C ILE A 107 0.96 -7.21 -14.02
N SER A 108 1.90 -7.29 -13.07
CA SER A 108 2.13 -8.53 -12.33
C SER A 108 0.87 -9.01 -11.60
N GLY A 109 0.80 -10.30 -11.31
CA GLY A 109 -0.34 -10.89 -10.60
C GLY A 109 -0.55 -10.27 -9.22
N PHE A 110 0.53 -10.05 -8.45
CA PHE A 110 0.43 -9.44 -7.13
C PHE A 110 -0.09 -8.00 -7.20
N ASP A 111 0.41 -7.20 -8.12
CA ASP A 111 -0.05 -5.82 -8.30
C ASP A 111 -1.52 -5.78 -8.73
N SER A 112 -1.94 -6.73 -9.58
CA SER A 112 -3.34 -6.87 -9.99
C SER A 112 -4.28 -7.13 -8.81
N ILE A 113 -3.83 -7.88 -7.82
CA ILE A 113 -4.59 -8.18 -6.60
C ILE A 113 -4.88 -6.90 -5.80
N PHE A 114 -3.90 -6.00 -5.67
CA PHE A 114 -4.11 -4.71 -5.00
C PHE A 114 -5.12 -3.83 -5.74
N ILE A 115 -5.01 -3.76 -7.06
CA ILE A 115 -5.95 -2.98 -7.88
C ILE A 115 -7.36 -3.58 -7.78
N ALA A 116 -7.48 -4.90 -7.84
CA ALA A 116 -8.76 -5.58 -7.67
C ALA A 116 -9.37 -5.33 -6.29
N CYS A 117 -8.56 -5.33 -5.24
CA CYS A 117 -9.00 -4.99 -3.90
C CYS A 117 -9.63 -3.59 -3.86
N ALA A 118 -8.97 -2.61 -4.46
CA ALA A 118 -9.51 -1.25 -4.56
C ALA A 118 -10.81 -1.19 -5.35
N LYS A 119 -10.91 -1.95 -6.44
CA LYS A 119 -12.10 -1.99 -7.28
C LYS A 119 -13.30 -2.62 -6.56
N VAL A 120 -13.10 -3.77 -5.95
CA VAL A 120 -14.16 -4.50 -5.24
C VAL A 120 -14.68 -3.70 -4.04
N THR A 121 -13.82 -2.99 -3.34
CA THR A 121 -14.20 -2.16 -2.18
C THR A 121 -14.62 -0.75 -2.57
N ASN A 122 -14.55 -0.38 -3.85
CA ASN A 122 -14.80 0.97 -4.34
C ASN A 122 -13.98 2.01 -3.57
N SER A 123 -12.72 1.70 -3.36
CA SER A 123 -11.79 2.55 -2.63
C SER A 123 -10.79 3.23 -3.57
N THR A 124 -10.09 4.23 -3.06
CA THR A 124 -8.98 4.87 -3.79
C THR A 124 -7.68 4.14 -3.45
N LEU A 125 -6.97 3.69 -4.48
CA LEU A 125 -5.64 3.09 -4.32
C LEU A 125 -4.61 4.18 -4.04
N ILE A 126 -3.84 4.01 -2.98
CA ILE A 126 -2.68 4.84 -2.66
C ILE A 126 -1.42 4.00 -2.90
N SER A 127 -0.55 4.48 -3.77
CA SER A 127 0.69 3.80 -4.14
C SER A 127 1.83 4.80 -4.32
N ASP A 128 3.06 4.38 -4.07
CA ASP A 128 4.25 5.14 -4.45
C ASP A 128 4.87 4.61 -5.76
N ASP A 129 4.25 3.63 -6.38
CA ASP A 129 4.68 3.01 -7.63
C ASP A 129 3.88 3.59 -8.81
N LYS A 130 4.60 4.26 -9.72
CA LYS A 130 3.99 4.89 -10.90
C LYS A 130 3.32 3.87 -11.82
N LYS A 131 3.92 2.69 -12.02
CA LYS A 131 3.33 1.64 -12.86
C LYS A 131 2.02 1.11 -12.28
N MET A 132 1.99 0.91 -10.96
CA MET A 132 0.79 0.51 -10.23
C MET A 132 -0.32 1.55 -10.40
N HIS A 133 0.01 2.83 -10.22
CA HIS A 133 -0.92 3.93 -10.39
C HIS A 133 -1.50 3.97 -11.80
N GLU A 134 -0.65 3.91 -12.82
CA GLU A 134 -1.08 3.93 -14.23
C GLU A 134 -1.98 2.73 -14.57
N ALA A 135 -1.63 1.54 -14.07
CA ALA A 135 -2.44 0.33 -14.26
C ALA A 135 -3.80 0.46 -13.56
N ALA A 136 -3.84 1.03 -12.36
CA ALA A 136 -5.09 1.26 -11.64
C ALA A 136 -6.03 2.18 -12.44
N VAL A 137 -5.51 3.29 -12.95
CA VAL A 137 -6.27 4.22 -13.79
C VAL A 137 -6.78 3.53 -15.04
N LYS A 138 -5.93 2.76 -15.73
CA LYS A 138 -6.31 1.96 -16.90
C LYS A 138 -7.40 0.94 -16.57
N GLY A 139 -7.34 0.37 -15.37
CA GLY A 139 -8.34 -0.59 -14.86
C GLY A 139 -9.64 0.05 -14.38
N GLY A 140 -9.77 1.38 -14.45
CA GLY A 140 -10.96 2.10 -14.01
C GLY A 140 -11.04 2.32 -12.50
N VAL A 141 -9.91 2.24 -11.80
CA VAL A 141 -9.81 2.40 -10.34
C VAL A 141 -9.27 3.79 -10.01
N SER A 142 -9.91 4.46 -9.06
CA SER A 142 -9.40 5.72 -8.52
C SER A 142 -8.05 5.47 -7.85
N SER A 143 -7.04 6.26 -8.19
CA SER A 143 -5.69 6.08 -7.66
C SER A 143 -4.99 7.41 -7.43
N LYS A 144 -4.18 7.47 -6.39
CA LYS A 144 -3.31 8.61 -6.07
C LYS A 144 -1.89 8.14 -5.84
N LEU A 145 -0.94 8.83 -6.44
CA LEU A 145 0.47 8.64 -6.13
C LEU A 145 0.79 9.33 -4.80
N LEU A 146 1.48 8.60 -3.93
CA LEU A 146 1.89 9.13 -2.63
C LEU A 146 2.73 10.40 -2.78
N ARG A 147 3.62 10.44 -3.78
CA ARG A 147 4.49 11.59 -4.05
C ARG A 147 3.74 12.87 -4.44
N ASP A 148 2.52 12.73 -4.96
CA ASP A 148 1.69 13.87 -5.35
C ASP A 148 0.76 14.34 -4.22
N MET A 149 0.74 13.63 -3.11
CA MET A 149 -0.03 14.00 -1.92
C MET A 149 0.74 14.99 -1.06
N LYS A 150 0.02 15.84 -0.33
CA LYS A 150 0.59 16.88 0.55
C LYS A 150 0.41 16.55 2.02
#